data_ef52f0e56b2d6f6dcc7a08cb086ee2f6
#
_entry.id   ef52f0e56b2d6f6dcc7a08cb086ee2f6
#
_cell.length_a   1.000
_cell.length_b   1.000
_cell.length_c   1.000
_cell.angle_alpha   90.00
_cell.angle_beta   90.00
_cell.angle_gamma   90.00
#
_symmetry.space_group_name_H-M   'P 1'
#
loop_
_entity.id
_entity.type
_entity.pdbx_description
1 polymer ?
#
loop_
_entity_poly.entity_id
_entity_poly.type
_entity_poly.pdbx_seq_one_letter_code
_entity_poly.pdbx_strand_id
1 'polypeptide(L)'
;MVELVIANNDEMALGAVSALQSAGYNKGDGSITIPVFGVDATDAAKAKIADGSMAGTIKQDGEGMAQAIKTILDNFNTASPPLTNIDSSNIVGSWRVNVPYSAYTGE
;
A
#
# COMPACT_ATOMS: atom_id res chain seq x y z
N MET A 1 2.82 -4.60 -26.74
CA MET A 1 3.78 -3.84 -25.89
C MET A 1 3.15 -3.73 -24.51
N VAL A 2 3.94 -3.88 -23.43
CA VAL A 2 3.43 -3.67 -22.05
C VAL A 2 3.47 -2.17 -21.78
N GLU A 3 2.36 -1.60 -21.33
CA GLU A 3 2.23 -0.15 -21.08
C GLU A 3 2.12 0.17 -19.59
N LEU A 4 1.78 -0.84 -18.76
CA LEU A 4 1.56 -0.72 -17.32
C LEU A 4 1.76 -2.08 -16.65
N VAL A 5 2.34 -2.07 -15.45
CA VAL A 5 2.42 -3.23 -14.58
C VAL A 5 1.76 -2.90 -13.24
N ILE A 6 0.80 -3.72 -12.82
CA ILE A 6 0.19 -3.67 -11.50
C ILE A 6 0.46 -4.99 -10.80
N ALA A 7 1.15 -4.95 -9.67
CA ALA A 7 1.49 -6.12 -8.88
C ALA A 7 0.67 -6.17 -7.58
N ASN A 8 0.40 -7.36 -7.07
CA ASN A 8 -0.36 -7.55 -5.84
C ASN A 8 0.37 -7.08 -4.57
N ASN A 9 1.72 -7.01 -4.64
CA ASN A 9 2.55 -6.47 -3.57
C ASN A 9 3.86 -5.90 -4.13
N ASP A 10 4.61 -5.21 -3.27
CA ASP A 10 5.85 -4.54 -3.65
C ASP A 10 6.96 -5.51 -4.08
N GLU A 11 7.08 -6.68 -3.48
CA GLU A 11 8.10 -7.65 -3.85
C GLU A 11 7.92 -8.14 -5.30
N MET A 12 6.67 -8.37 -5.71
CA MET A 12 6.34 -8.71 -7.09
C MET A 12 6.60 -7.53 -8.03
N ALA A 13 6.29 -6.30 -7.60
CA ALA A 13 6.59 -5.08 -8.35
C ALA A 13 8.10 -4.90 -8.56
N LEU A 14 8.91 -5.11 -7.52
CA LEU A 14 10.37 -5.05 -7.58
C LEU A 14 10.95 -6.10 -8.55
N GLY A 15 10.38 -7.30 -8.56
CA GLY A 15 10.72 -8.35 -9.53
C GLY A 15 10.43 -7.89 -10.98
N ALA A 16 9.27 -7.26 -11.20
CA ALA A 16 8.92 -6.72 -12.51
C ALA A 16 9.87 -5.58 -12.94
N VAL A 17 10.21 -4.65 -12.02
CA VAL A 17 11.20 -3.59 -12.28
C VAL A 17 12.54 -4.19 -12.68
N SER A 18 13.01 -5.22 -11.98
CA SER A 18 14.28 -5.89 -12.29
C SER A 18 14.26 -6.52 -13.69
N ALA A 19 13.17 -7.15 -14.07
CA ALA A 19 12.99 -7.73 -15.40
C ALA A 19 12.98 -6.64 -16.50
N LEU A 20 12.27 -5.54 -16.26
CA LEU A 20 12.23 -4.38 -17.16
C LEU A 20 13.61 -3.76 -17.32
N GLN A 21 14.37 -3.58 -16.26
CA GLN A 21 15.74 -3.06 -16.29
C GLN A 21 16.68 -3.96 -17.08
N SER A 22 16.53 -5.28 -16.94
CA SER A 22 17.30 -6.26 -17.74
C SER A 22 16.96 -6.18 -19.23
N ALA A 23 15.72 -5.83 -19.57
CA ALA A 23 15.25 -5.62 -20.94
C ALA A 23 15.54 -4.21 -21.49
N GLY A 24 16.17 -3.33 -20.71
CA GLY A 24 16.55 -1.98 -21.16
C GLY A 24 15.56 -0.87 -20.82
N TYR A 25 14.52 -1.14 -20.02
CA TYR A 25 13.54 -0.16 -19.57
C TYR A 25 13.82 0.31 -18.13
N ASN A 26 13.14 1.33 -17.66
CA ASN A 26 13.12 1.80 -16.27
C ASN A 26 14.53 1.99 -15.63
N LYS A 27 15.53 2.43 -16.40
CA LYS A 27 16.92 2.60 -15.91
C LYS A 27 17.26 4.00 -15.40
N GLY A 28 16.39 4.97 -15.65
CA GLY A 28 16.65 6.37 -15.31
C GLY A 28 17.70 7.07 -16.18
N ASP A 29 18.16 6.44 -17.26
CA ASP A 29 19.21 6.90 -18.18
C ASP A 29 18.65 7.48 -19.49
N GLY A 30 17.38 7.88 -19.51
CA GLY A 30 16.63 8.28 -20.70
C GLY A 30 15.94 7.11 -21.40
N SER A 31 16.04 5.90 -20.87
CA SER A 31 15.29 4.75 -21.34
C SER A 31 13.78 4.94 -21.12
N ILE A 32 12.97 4.21 -21.92
CA ILE A 32 11.52 4.23 -21.75
C ILE A 32 11.18 3.68 -20.35
N THR A 33 10.37 4.43 -19.60
CA THR A 33 9.86 3.99 -18.31
C THR A 33 8.45 3.45 -18.45
N ILE A 34 8.25 2.19 -18.08
CA ILE A 34 6.94 1.54 -17.97
C ILE A 34 6.47 1.70 -16.53
N PRO A 35 5.33 2.34 -16.25
CA PRO A 35 4.82 2.51 -14.89
C PRO A 35 4.60 1.15 -14.21
N VAL A 36 5.16 1.00 -13.00
CA VAL A 36 4.99 -0.19 -12.15
C VAL A 36 4.40 0.24 -10.82
N PHE A 37 3.34 -0.42 -10.39
CA PHE A 37 2.67 -0.18 -9.11
C PHE A 37 2.65 -1.45 -8.27
N GLY A 38 2.83 -1.26 -6.95
CA GLY A 38 2.77 -2.32 -5.95
C GLY A 38 1.78 -2.02 -4.83
N VAL A 39 1.87 -2.79 -3.77
CA VAL A 39 1.13 -2.64 -2.50
C VAL A 39 2.07 -3.00 -1.37
N ASP A 40 1.99 -2.32 -0.27
CA ASP A 40 2.59 -2.44 1.07
C ASP A 40 3.45 -1.23 1.47
N ALA A 41 3.94 -0.41 0.52
CA ALA A 41 4.83 0.72 0.77
C ALA A 41 6.10 0.32 1.55
N THR A 42 6.73 -0.78 1.13
CA THR A 42 8.01 -1.24 1.71
C THR A 42 9.12 -0.23 1.46
N ASP A 43 10.16 -0.23 2.29
CA ASP A 43 11.29 0.70 2.12
C ASP A 43 12.03 0.47 0.79
N ALA A 44 12.09 -0.78 0.32
CA ALA A 44 12.65 -1.11 -0.98
C ALA A 44 11.83 -0.52 -2.14
N ALA A 45 10.49 -0.59 -2.09
CA ALA A 45 9.62 0.02 -3.08
C ALA A 45 9.70 1.55 -3.04
N LYS A 46 9.74 2.16 -1.86
CA LYS A 46 9.93 3.61 -1.71
C LYS A 46 11.25 4.09 -2.33
N ALA A 47 12.34 3.33 -2.15
CA ALA A 47 13.62 3.63 -2.81
C ALA A 47 13.50 3.57 -4.34
N LYS A 48 12.75 2.62 -4.90
CA LYS A 48 12.49 2.48 -6.33
C LYS A 48 11.56 3.55 -6.89
N ILE A 49 10.66 4.07 -6.08
CA ILE A 49 9.83 5.22 -6.43
C ILE A 49 10.69 6.49 -6.44
N ALA A 50 11.57 6.65 -5.45
CA ALA A 50 12.46 7.80 -5.35
C ALA A 50 13.50 7.86 -6.50
N ASP A 51 13.98 6.72 -6.99
CA ASP A 51 14.90 6.66 -8.15
C ASP A 51 14.16 6.68 -9.52
N GLY A 52 12.83 6.72 -9.51
CA GLY A 52 12.00 6.81 -10.72
C GLY A 52 11.82 5.49 -11.48
N SER A 53 12.32 4.36 -10.97
CA SER A 53 12.15 3.05 -11.61
C SER A 53 10.80 2.37 -11.30
N MET A 54 10.07 2.87 -10.28
CA MET A 54 8.71 2.46 -9.91
C MET A 54 7.83 3.70 -9.78
N ALA A 55 6.57 3.61 -10.20
CA ALA A 55 5.67 4.77 -10.26
C ALA A 55 4.95 5.03 -8.92
N GLY A 56 4.67 3.99 -8.14
CA GLY A 56 3.96 4.13 -6.88
C GLY A 56 3.63 2.82 -6.20
N THR A 57 3.15 2.93 -4.99
CA THR A 57 2.65 1.80 -4.20
C THR A 57 1.46 2.22 -3.36
N ILE A 58 0.74 1.27 -2.79
CA ILE A 58 -0.36 1.50 -1.87
C ILE A 58 0.13 1.22 -0.46
N LYS A 59 0.02 2.23 0.42
CA LYS A 59 0.33 2.10 1.83
C LYS A 59 -0.86 1.52 2.58
N GLN A 60 -0.64 0.46 3.32
CA GLN A 60 -1.56 -0.04 4.33
C GLN A 60 -1.35 0.74 5.63
N ASP A 61 -2.43 1.23 6.24
CA ASP A 61 -2.36 1.97 7.49
C ASP A 61 -2.30 1.02 8.70
N GLY A 62 -1.11 0.50 8.98
CA GLY A 62 -0.87 -0.40 10.11
C GLY A 62 -1.14 0.26 11.47
N GLU A 63 -0.88 1.56 11.61
CA GLU A 63 -1.18 2.31 12.84
C GLU A 63 -2.69 2.43 13.05
N GLY A 64 -3.44 2.80 12.01
CA GLY A 64 -4.89 2.85 12.05
C GLY A 64 -5.52 1.48 12.36
N MET A 65 -4.97 0.40 11.81
CA MET A 65 -5.41 -0.97 12.14
C MET A 65 -5.15 -1.30 13.61
N ALA A 66 -3.96 -0.99 14.14
CA ALA A 66 -3.62 -1.21 15.55
C ALA A 66 -4.52 -0.39 16.48
N GLN A 67 -4.79 0.88 16.14
CA GLN A 67 -5.69 1.73 16.90
C GLN A 67 -7.13 1.21 16.91
N ALA A 68 -7.64 0.73 15.78
CA ALA A 68 -8.97 0.13 15.70
C ALA A 68 -9.07 -1.13 16.59
N ILE A 69 -8.07 -2.02 16.53
CA ILE A 69 -8.00 -3.21 17.39
C ILE A 69 -7.98 -2.81 18.86
N LYS A 70 -7.14 -1.84 19.23
CA LYS A 70 -7.07 -1.35 20.62
C LYS A 70 -8.43 -0.83 21.10
N THR A 71 -9.10 -0.01 20.30
CA THR A 71 -10.42 0.55 20.63
C THR A 71 -11.45 -0.56 20.85
N ILE A 72 -11.47 -1.59 20.01
CA ILE A 72 -12.37 -2.72 20.16
C ILE A 72 -12.10 -3.49 21.47
N LEU A 73 -10.82 -3.73 21.79
CA LEU A 73 -10.44 -4.43 23.02
C LEU A 73 -10.82 -3.60 24.27
N ASP A 74 -10.61 -2.28 24.26
CA ASP A 74 -11.01 -1.40 25.34
C ASP A 74 -12.54 -1.40 25.54
N ASN A 75 -13.31 -1.45 24.45
CA ASN A 75 -14.77 -1.56 24.51
C ASN A 75 -15.21 -2.87 25.16
N PHE A 76 -14.57 -3.99 24.87
CA PHE A 76 -14.85 -5.26 25.55
C PHE A 76 -14.55 -5.18 27.05
N ASN A 77 -13.44 -4.56 27.44
CA ASN A 77 -13.06 -4.40 28.85
C ASN A 77 -14.03 -3.49 29.63
N THR A 78 -14.71 -2.58 28.98
CA THR A 78 -15.69 -1.65 29.59
C THR A 78 -17.15 -2.09 29.37
N ALA A 79 -17.37 -3.30 28.84
CA ALA A 79 -18.70 -3.82 28.48
C ALA A 79 -19.49 -2.89 27.53
N SER A 80 -18.81 -2.11 26.75
CA SER A 80 -19.39 -1.26 25.70
C SER A 80 -19.60 -2.06 24.40
N PRO A 81 -20.53 -1.64 23.50
CA PRO A 81 -20.65 -2.26 22.20
C PRO A 81 -19.30 -2.24 21.44
N PRO A 82 -18.90 -3.33 20.78
CA PRO A 82 -17.53 -3.48 20.23
C PRO A 82 -17.07 -2.35 19.30
N LEU A 83 -17.98 -1.77 18.52
CA LEU A 83 -17.66 -0.73 17.53
C LEU A 83 -17.87 0.70 18.03
N THR A 84 -18.09 0.89 19.35
CA THR A 84 -18.16 2.22 19.97
C THR A 84 -16.84 2.97 19.75
N ASN A 85 -16.90 4.27 19.41
CA ASN A 85 -15.75 5.13 19.12
C ASN A 85 -14.91 4.71 17.90
N ILE A 86 -15.42 3.83 17.04
CA ILE A 86 -14.88 3.61 15.71
C ILE A 86 -15.56 4.58 14.74
N ASP A 87 -14.77 5.17 13.82
CA ASP A 87 -15.32 6.04 12.77
C ASP A 87 -16.36 5.28 11.94
N SER A 88 -17.57 5.81 11.89
CA SER A 88 -18.70 5.17 11.20
C SER A 88 -18.46 4.98 9.69
N SER A 89 -17.63 5.82 9.07
CA SER A 89 -17.25 5.68 7.66
C SER A 89 -16.41 4.43 7.39
N ASN A 90 -15.72 3.94 8.42
CA ASN A 90 -14.91 2.72 8.36
C ASN A 90 -15.70 1.46 8.72
N ILE A 91 -16.94 1.58 9.21
CA ILE A 91 -17.76 0.44 9.60
C ILE A 91 -18.55 -0.07 8.39
N VAL A 92 -18.40 -1.36 8.09
CA VAL A 92 -19.16 -2.04 7.03
C VAL A 92 -20.08 -3.09 7.64
N GLY A 93 -21.37 -2.90 7.45
CA GLY A 93 -22.38 -3.70 8.16
C GLY A 93 -22.32 -3.41 9.66
N SER A 94 -22.46 -4.45 10.49
CA SER A 94 -22.44 -4.32 11.95
C SER A 94 -21.27 -5.04 12.63
N TRP A 95 -20.26 -5.45 11.87
CA TRP A 95 -19.24 -6.39 12.38
C TRP A 95 -17.84 -6.23 11.75
N ARG A 96 -17.67 -5.39 10.73
CA ARG A 96 -16.40 -5.23 10.03
C ARG A 96 -15.93 -3.77 10.06
N VAL A 97 -14.66 -3.55 10.36
CA VAL A 97 -13.98 -2.27 10.25
C VAL A 97 -13.00 -2.32 9.10
N ASN A 98 -13.14 -1.41 8.14
CA ASN A 98 -12.20 -1.21 7.05
C ASN A 98 -11.32 0.00 7.38
N VAL A 99 -10.03 -0.21 7.52
CA VAL A 99 -9.06 0.89 7.59
C VAL A 99 -8.66 1.25 6.16
N PRO A 100 -8.79 2.51 5.75
CA PRO A 100 -8.54 2.91 4.36
C PRO A 100 -7.05 2.79 4.02
N TYR A 101 -6.79 2.46 2.77
CA TYR A 101 -5.45 2.52 2.17
C TYR A 101 -5.17 3.91 1.62
N SER A 102 -3.88 4.24 1.45
CA SER A 102 -3.45 5.49 0.81
C SER A 102 -2.43 5.21 -0.30
N ALA A 103 -2.43 6.04 -1.33
CA ALA A 103 -1.41 5.99 -2.35
C ALA A 103 -0.09 6.59 -1.82
N TYR A 104 1.03 6.04 -2.27
CA TYR A 104 2.37 6.59 -2.06
C TYR A 104 3.08 6.69 -3.40
N THR A 105 3.46 7.90 -3.79
CA THR A 105 4.11 8.24 -5.07
C THR A 105 5.43 9.02 -4.89
N GLY A 106 5.99 9.00 -3.68
CA GLY A 106 7.26 9.66 -3.38
C GLY A 106 7.16 10.91 -2.49
N GLU A 107 5.97 11.20 -1.94
CA GLU A 107 5.75 12.32 -1.00
C GLU A 107 5.50 11.83 0.42
#